data_68770d0c1aabc1dd799dc104a9030926
#
_entry.id   68770d0c1aabc1dd799dc104a9030926
#
_cell.length_a   1.000
_cell.length_b   1.000
_cell.length_c   1.000
_cell.angle_alpha   90.00
_cell.angle_beta   90.00
_cell.angle_gamma   90.00
#
_symmetry.space_group_name_H-M   'P 1'
#
loop_
_entity.id
_entity.type
_entity.pdbx_description
1 polymer ?
#
loop_
_entity_poly.entity_id
_entity_poly.type
_entity_poly.pdbx_seq_one_letter_code
_entity_poly.pdbx_strand_id
1 'polypeptide(L)'
;MSKTTRSLMSGETSYGEQLLNADQRAEADAMIRETCLGLGWPSLAERLKLPHRSGFIIYHVPGIAARALGCEPSAAAGAVMHVLTAAFKMIDWLLDEEDWPDMESEGEGRLANSAQAATAVAFRLVDHVSEDERVRLSLRRELEAMILPFCLAQDGSVCPERSQEVYWRTVDGTTGSLFSFGLSLGARAVCGPESAGWAAKFAPLGLGLARLLQVNDDLTDAIKTPEEPDWTGRTLNLTILYAETADHPEREVFRERLHDGTAFAEMEEMIDILFRSGAVSFSTLSLISQYQKACAEVAAVAPPDSTPFEKTLKHLVAPSLFLLEEVTGEAADHYLTMDIPAFLEKASRFERAAR
;
A
#
# COMPACT_ATOMS: atom_id res chain seq x y z
N MET A 1 -14.29 16.17 15.43
CA MET A 1 -13.76 14.79 15.56
C MET A 1 -14.46 14.09 16.71
N SER A 2 -15.21 13.02 16.42
CA SER A 2 -15.92 12.24 17.44
C SER A 2 -14.93 11.48 18.36
N LYS A 3 -15.41 11.02 19.55
CA LYS A 3 -14.61 10.17 20.43
C LYS A 3 -14.18 8.85 19.74
N THR A 4 -14.97 8.39 18.78
CA THR A 4 -14.74 7.17 18.00
C THR A 4 -13.56 7.36 17.04
N THR A 5 -13.44 8.51 16.36
CA THR A 5 -12.29 8.85 15.48
C THR A 5 -10.98 8.87 16.27
N ARG A 6 -10.98 9.40 17.51
CA ARG A 6 -9.80 9.35 18.39
C ARG A 6 -9.46 7.93 18.85
N SER A 7 -10.47 7.07 19.04
CA SER A 7 -10.26 5.68 19.48
C SER A 7 -9.72 4.79 18.36
N LEU A 8 -10.15 5.01 17.10
CA LEU A 8 -9.60 4.31 15.94
C LEU A 8 -8.14 4.74 15.67
N MET A 9 -7.86 6.05 15.73
CA MET A 9 -6.48 6.54 15.59
C MET A 9 -5.57 6.13 16.77
N SER A 10 -6.10 5.97 17.99
CA SER A 10 -5.32 5.41 19.11
C SER A 10 -5.15 3.89 19.03
N GLY A 11 -6.05 3.18 18.32
CA GLY A 11 -5.89 1.78 17.98
C GLY A 11 -4.82 1.53 16.91
N GLU A 12 -4.60 2.49 15.99
CA GLU A 12 -3.54 2.45 14.96
C GLU A 12 -2.14 2.39 15.59
N THR A 13 -1.90 3.16 16.65
CA THR A 13 -0.62 3.14 17.37
C THR A 13 -0.30 1.78 17.98
N SER A 14 -1.32 1.02 18.39
CA SER A 14 -1.14 -0.28 19.04
C SER A 14 -0.96 -1.44 18.07
N TYR A 15 -1.46 -1.36 16.83
CA TYR A 15 -1.38 -2.49 15.88
C TYR A 15 0.01 -2.64 15.27
N GLY A 16 0.61 -1.56 14.81
CA GLY A 16 1.99 -1.59 14.31
C GLY A 16 2.99 -2.11 15.35
N GLU A 17 2.77 -1.77 16.64
CA GLU A 17 3.59 -2.29 17.75
C GLU A 17 3.45 -3.79 17.99
N GLN A 18 2.33 -4.41 17.62
CA GLN A 18 2.16 -5.86 17.67
C GLN A 18 2.94 -6.59 16.57
N LEU A 19 3.17 -5.90 15.43
CA LEU A 19 3.89 -6.46 14.27
C LEU A 19 5.39 -6.22 14.34
N LEU A 20 5.84 -5.09 14.89
CA LEU A 20 7.24 -4.78 15.13
C LEU A 20 7.28 -3.81 16.34
N ASN A 21 7.67 -4.33 17.49
CA ASN A 21 7.66 -3.56 18.73
C ASN A 21 8.77 -2.48 18.78
N ALA A 22 8.77 -1.64 19.83
CA ALA A 22 9.71 -0.53 19.94
C ALA A 22 11.18 -0.98 19.94
N ASP A 23 11.49 -2.09 20.61
CA ASP A 23 12.86 -2.62 20.67
C ASP A 23 13.31 -3.15 19.30
N GLN A 24 12.45 -3.88 18.61
CA GLN A 24 12.72 -4.38 17.25
C GLN A 24 12.88 -3.23 16.24
N ARG A 25 12.11 -2.15 16.37
CA ARG A 25 12.28 -0.93 15.55
C ARG A 25 13.62 -0.24 15.84
N ALA A 26 14.00 -0.13 17.11
CA ALA A 26 15.29 0.45 17.49
C ALA A 26 16.46 -0.39 16.97
N GLU A 27 16.33 -1.71 17.01
CA GLU A 27 17.32 -2.65 16.44
C GLU A 27 17.39 -2.48 14.91
N ALA A 28 16.27 -2.42 14.21
CA ALA A 28 16.20 -2.19 12.76
C ALA A 28 16.87 -0.86 12.37
N ASP A 29 16.57 0.23 13.09
CA ASP A 29 17.20 1.54 12.88
C ASP A 29 18.72 1.49 13.11
N ALA A 30 19.17 0.79 14.16
CA ALA A 30 20.59 0.61 14.43
C ALA A 30 21.29 -0.15 13.29
N MET A 31 20.70 -1.24 12.76
CA MET A 31 21.24 -2.00 11.64
C MET A 31 21.37 -1.15 10.37
N ILE A 32 20.36 -0.35 10.03
CA ILE A 32 20.39 0.56 8.89
C ILE A 32 21.53 1.57 9.06
N ARG A 33 21.57 2.21 10.24
CA ARG A 33 22.57 3.21 10.57
C ARG A 33 23.98 2.64 10.54
N GLU A 34 24.25 1.50 11.17
CA GLU A 34 25.56 0.84 11.16
C GLU A 34 26.00 0.48 9.75
N THR A 35 25.09 -0.04 8.92
CA THR A 35 25.37 -0.34 7.52
C THR A 35 25.79 0.91 6.75
N CYS A 36 25.05 2.01 6.87
CA CYS A 36 25.37 3.27 6.20
C CYS A 36 26.70 3.90 6.71
N LEU A 37 26.91 3.88 8.03
CA LEU A 37 28.17 4.39 8.62
C LEU A 37 29.37 3.55 8.21
N GLY A 38 29.23 2.23 8.13
CA GLY A 38 30.26 1.31 7.63
C GLY A 38 30.63 1.56 6.16
N LEU A 39 29.72 2.17 5.39
CA LEU A 39 29.96 2.65 4.02
C LEU A 39 30.56 4.07 3.96
N GLY A 40 30.77 4.74 5.09
CA GLY A 40 31.24 6.12 5.17
C GLY A 40 30.19 7.15 4.74
N TRP A 41 28.89 6.83 4.82
CA TRP A 41 27.80 7.68 4.35
C TRP A 41 26.78 8.05 5.46
N PRO A 42 27.17 8.92 6.41
CA PRO A 42 26.30 9.30 7.53
C PRO A 42 24.98 9.97 7.10
N SER A 43 25.00 10.80 6.06
CA SER A 43 23.80 11.49 5.59
C SER A 43 22.76 10.53 4.97
N LEU A 44 23.17 9.41 4.41
CA LEU A 44 22.25 8.36 3.97
C LEU A 44 21.56 7.71 5.18
N ALA A 45 22.30 7.48 6.28
CA ALA A 45 21.71 6.95 7.51
C ALA A 45 20.59 7.83 8.06
N GLU A 46 20.75 9.15 8.03
CA GLU A 46 19.70 10.07 8.48
C GLU A 46 18.47 10.04 7.58
N ARG A 47 18.65 9.92 6.25
CA ARG A 47 17.54 9.81 5.29
C ARG A 47 16.76 8.49 5.42
N LEU A 48 17.45 7.43 5.76
CA LEU A 48 16.87 6.08 5.92
C LEU A 48 16.42 5.78 7.34
N LYS A 49 16.41 6.77 8.23
CA LYS A 49 15.96 6.62 9.61
C LYS A 49 14.50 6.17 9.67
N LEU A 50 14.23 5.16 10.48
CA LEU A 50 12.87 4.70 10.71
C LEU A 50 12.00 5.80 11.33
N PRO A 51 10.80 6.05 10.80
CA PRO A 51 9.90 7.01 11.41
C PRO A 51 9.44 6.50 12.78
N HIS A 52 9.37 7.40 13.77
CA HIS A 52 8.92 7.07 15.12
C HIS A 52 7.40 6.81 15.22
N ARG A 53 6.67 6.87 14.10
CA ARG A 53 5.23 6.64 14.07
C ARG A 53 4.93 5.15 14.27
N SER A 54 3.91 4.86 15.05
CA SER A 54 3.46 3.51 15.41
C SER A 54 2.31 2.98 14.53
N GLY A 55 1.85 3.75 13.52
CA GLY A 55 0.84 3.32 12.55
C GLY A 55 1.33 2.17 11.67
N PHE A 56 0.42 1.50 10.97
CA PHE A 56 0.80 0.48 9.98
C PHE A 56 1.58 1.14 8.85
N ILE A 57 2.77 0.66 8.63
CA ILE A 57 3.65 1.08 7.54
C ILE A 57 4.18 -0.19 6.86
N ILE A 58 4.53 -0.09 5.59
CA ILE A 58 4.95 -1.24 4.76
C ILE A 58 6.07 -2.07 5.40
N TYR A 59 6.94 -1.46 6.22
CA TYR A 59 7.99 -2.21 6.93
C TYR A 59 7.47 -3.19 8.00
N HIS A 60 6.18 -3.13 8.37
CA HIS A 60 5.55 -4.12 9.25
C HIS A 60 5.12 -5.40 8.54
N VAL A 61 5.07 -5.42 7.21
CA VAL A 61 4.57 -6.57 6.43
C VAL A 61 5.28 -7.88 6.79
N PRO A 62 6.61 -7.95 6.98
CA PRO A 62 7.26 -9.17 7.45
C PRO A 62 6.75 -9.67 8.80
N GLY A 63 6.35 -8.75 9.68
CA GLY A 63 5.80 -9.05 11.00
C GLY A 63 4.46 -9.80 10.93
N ILE A 64 3.64 -9.52 9.91
CA ILE A 64 2.37 -10.25 9.68
C ILE A 64 2.66 -11.74 9.48
N ALA A 65 3.59 -12.06 8.59
CA ALA A 65 3.97 -13.44 8.29
C ALA A 65 4.60 -14.15 9.51
N ALA A 66 5.50 -13.46 10.23
CA ALA A 66 6.14 -14.00 11.43
C ALA A 66 5.10 -14.33 12.51
N ARG A 67 4.21 -13.39 12.82
CA ARG A 67 3.14 -13.58 13.81
C ARG A 67 2.15 -14.67 13.42
N ALA A 68 1.78 -14.77 12.14
CA ALA A 68 0.91 -15.82 11.63
C ALA A 68 1.53 -17.23 11.78
N LEU A 69 2.84 -17.32 11.90
CA LEU A 69 3.59 -18.56 12.19
C LEU A 69 3.86 -18.74 13.69
N GLY A 70 3.33 -17.89 14.55
CA GLY A 70 3.54 -17.95 16.01
C GLY A 70 4.94 -17.53 16.44
N CYS A 71 5.67 -16.78 15.60
CA CYS A 71 7.05 -16.38 15.84
C CYS A 71 7.17 -14.88 16.14
N GLU A 72 8.29 -14.50 16.78
CA GLU A 72 8.65 -13.09 16.93
C GLU A 72 9.14 -12.52 15.59
N PRO A 73 8.70 -11.30 15.21
CA PRO A 73 9.17 -10.63 14.01
C PRO A 73 10.66 -10.33 14.03
N SER A 74 11.29 -10.39 12.87
CA SER A 74 12.71 -10.07 12.70
C SER A 74 12.91 -8.58 12.46
N ALA A 75 13.74 -7.93 13.29
CA ALA A 75 14.17 -6.55 13.10
C ALA A 75 14.89 -6.35 11.74
N ALA A 76 15.73 -7.32 11.36
CA ALA A 76 16.44 -7.29 10.08
C ALA A 76 15.47 -7.32 8.88
N ALA A 77 14.41 -8.14 8.95
CA ALA A 77 13.37 -8.16 7.91
C ALA A 77 12.62 -6.81 7.83
N GLY A 78 12.30 -6.20 8.97
CA GLY A 78 11.74 -4.85 9.05
C GLY A 78 12.67 -3.80 8.44
N ALA A 79 13.97 -3.86 8.73
CA ALA A 79 15.00 -2.96 8.18
C ALA A 79 15.09 -3.06 6.65
N VAL A 80 15.11 -4.27 6.09
CA VAL A 80 15.11 -4.50 4.63
C VAL A 80 13.89 -3.84 3.99
N MET A 81 12.70 -4.10 4.51
CA MET A 81 11.46 -3.54 3.95
C MET A 81 11.40 -2.03 4.07
N HIS A 82 11.86 -1.45 5.18
CA HIS A 82 11.90 -0.01 5.33
C HIS A 82 12.81 0.65 4.30
N VAL A 83 14.03 0.15 4.15
CA VAL A 83 15.00 0.71 3.21
C VAL A 83 14.53 0.61 1.76
N LEU A 84 13.90 -0.52 1.38
CA LEU A 84 13.29 -0.68 0.07
C LEU A 84 12.14 0.32 -0.16
N THR A 85 11.25 0.43 0.81
CA THR A 85 10.13 1.39 0.73
C THR A 85 10.64 2.82 0.58
N ALA A 86 11.68 3.19 1.35
CA ALA A 86 12.30 4.50 1.23
C ALA A 86 12.95 4.71 -0.16
N ALA A 87 13.66 3.70 -0.69
CA ALA A 87 14.27 3.76 -2.01
C ALA A 87 13.22 4.00 -3.11
N PHE A 88 12.14 3.22 -3.11
CA PHE A 88 11.08 3.32 -4.11
C PHE A 88 10.29 4.62 -3.97
N LYS A 89 10.02 5.07 -2.74
CA LYS A 89 9.34 6.34 -2.53
C LYS A 89 10.17 7.54 -2.98
N MET A 90 11.50 7.51 -2.84
CA MET A 90 12.39 8.54 -3.39
C MET A 90 12.31 8.62 -4.92
N ILE A 91 12.13 7.51 -5.60
CA ILE A 91 11.95 7.48 -7.07
C ILE A 91 10.53 7.94 -7.43
N ASP A 92 9.53 7.52 -6.69
CA ASP A 92 8.13 7.91 -6.85
C ASP A 92 7.97 9.43 -6.86
N TRP A 93 8.52 10.11 -5.85
CA TRP A 93 8.52 11.58 -5.79
C TRP A 93 9.22 12.25 -6.98
N LEU A 94 10.30 11.65 -7.50
CA LEU A 94 10.96 12.18 -8.70
C LEU A 94 10.13 11.99 -9.96
N LEU A 95 9.39 10.90 -10.08
CA LEU A 95 8.53 10.60 -11.22
C LEU A 95 7.25 11.43 -11.20
N ASP A 96 6.68 11.64 -10.01
CA ASP A 96 5.45 12.41 -9.82
C ASP A 96 5.70 13.93 -9.77
N GLU A 97 6.96 14.36 -9.78
CA GLU A 97 7.38 15.76 -9.62
C GLU A 97 6.85 16.38 -8.31
N GLU A 98 6.76 15.57 -7.26
CA GLU A 98 6.35 16.01 -5.93
C GLU A 98 7.50 16.71 -5.19
N ASP A 99 7.15 17.69 -4.34
CA ASP A 99 8.13 18.36 -3.47
C ASP A 99 8.58 17.44 -2.33
N TRP A 100 9.85 17.05 -2.36
CA TRP A 100 10.50 16.42 -1.20
C TRP A 100 10.78 17.49 -0.14
N PRO A 101 10.51 17.24 1.16
CA PRO A 101 10.66 18.24 2.22
C PRO A 101 12.02 18.95 2.29
N ASP A 102 13.09 18.34 1.77
CA ASP A 102 14.45 18.86 1.75
C ASP A 102 15.00 19.10 0.33
N MET A 103 14.15 19.05 -0.72
CA MET A 103 14.57 19.08 -2.12
C MET A 103 15.25 20.39 -2.52
N GLU A 104 14.81 21.52 -1.97
CA GLU A 104 15.45 22.83 -2.22
C GLU A 104 16.94 22.85 -1.83
N SER A 105 17.32 22.07 -0.81
CA SER A 105 18.71 22.02 -0.33
C SER A 105 19.54 20.89 -0.93
N GLU A 106 18.94 19.84 -1.43
CA GLU A 106 19.65 18.61 -1.83
C GLU A 106 19.63 18.33 -3.33
N GLY A 107 18.56 18.68 -4.04
CA GLY A 107 18.37 18.49 -5.47
C GLY A 107 18.07 17.05 -5.90
N GLU A 108 17.33 16.89 -7.00
CA GLU A 108 16.86 15.60 -7.57
C GLU A 108 17.97 14.57 -7.77
N GLY A 109 19.13 15.00 -8.26
CA GLY A 109 20.26 14.10 -8.49
C GLY A 109 20.79 13.42 -7.21
N ARG A 110 20.71 14.09 -6.05
CA ARG A 110 21.08 13.49 -4.77
C ARG A 110 20.01 12.51 -4.29
N LEU A 111 18.73 12.82 -4.53
CA LEU A 111 17.62 11.95 -4.17
C LEU A 111 17.70 10.65 -4.98
N ALA A 112 17.87 10.74 -6.30
CA ALA A 112 18.06 9.59 -7.18
C ALA A 112 19.26 8.71 -6.75
N ASN A 113 20.41 9.36 -6.44
CA ASN A 113 21.59 8.65 -5.97
C ASN A 113 21.37 7.98 -4.60
N SER A 114 20.61 8.63 -3.70
CA SER A 114 20.24 8.04 -2.40
C SER A 114 19.30 6.83 -2.56
N ALA A 115 18.34 6.87 -3.48
CA ALA A 115 17.46 5.76 -3.80
C ALA A 115 18.24 4.53 -4.32
N GLN A 116 19.20 4.78 -5.23
CA GLN A 116 20.08 3.72 -5.74
C GLN A 116 20.94 3.12 -4.63
N ALA A 117 21.52 3.95 -3.75
CA ALA A 117 22.31 3.50 -2.61
C ALA A 117 21.46 2.74 -1.59
N ALA A 118 20.24 3.21 -1.31
CA ALA A 118 19.29 2.52 -0.43
C ALA A 118 18.97 1.10 -0.93
N THR A 119 18.76 0.94 -2.23
CA THR A 119 18.58 -0.40 -2.83
C THR A 119 19.78 -1.31 -2.55
N ALA A 120 21.01 -0.81 -2.69
CA ALA A 120 22.22 -1.58 -2.36
C ALA A 120 22.35 -1.88 -0.85
N VAL A 121 21.92 -0.96 0.02
CA VAL A 121 21.85 -1.18 1.47
C VAL A 121 20.86 -2.30 1.80
N ALA A 122 19.69 -2.36 1.14
CA ALA A 122 18.72 -3.44 1.33
C ALA A 122 19.34 -4.82 1.04
N PHE A 123 20.10 -4.97 -0.04
CA PHE A 123 20.84 -6.23 -0.33
C PHE A 123 21.83 -6.62 0.78
N ARG A 124 22.49 -5.65 1.43
CA ARG A 124 23.37 -5.93 2.57
C ARG A 124 22.60 -6.33 3.82
N LEU A 125 21.46 -5.68 4.09
CA LEU A 125 20.62 -5.99 5.23
C LEU A 125 20.01 -7.38 5.16
N VAL A 126 19.80 -7.95 3.97
CA VAL A 126 19.37 -9.35 3.78
C VAL A 126 20.32 -10.34 4.46
N ASP A 127 21.61 -10.02 4.57
CA ASP A 127 22.60 -10.89 5.23
C ASP A 127 22.36 -11.04 6.74
N HIS A 128 21.64 -10.11 7.34
CA HIS A 128 21.29 -10.15 8.76
C HIS A 128 19.95 -10.86 9.04
N VAL A 129 19.20 -11.25 7.99
CA VAL A 129 17.86 -11.86 8.15
C VAL A 129 17.96 -13.32 8.64
N SER A 130 19.01 -14.05 8.26
CA SER A 130 19.19 -15.45 8.62
C SER A 130 20.66 -15.83 8.68
N GLU A 131 21.02 -16.73 9.60
CA GLU A 131 22.36 -17.33 9.65
C GLU A 131 22.55 -18.39 8.53
N ASP A 132 21.47 -18.97 7.98
CA ASP A 132 21.54 -19.93 6.87
C ASP A 132 21.84 -19.23 5.55
N GLU A 133 22.99 -19.53 4.96
CA GLU A 133 23.42 -18.98 3.68
C GLU A 133 22.44 -19.28 2.54
N ARG A 134 21.78 -20.44 2.56
CA ARG A 134 20.79 -20.82 1.54
C ARG A 134 19.56 -19.89 1.59
N VAL A 135 19.14 -19.53 2.81
CA VAL A 135 18.05 -18.58 3.02
C VAL A 135 18.45 -17.19 2.50
N ARG A 136 19.65 -16.70 2.85
CA ARG A 136 20.16 -15.42 2.37
C ARG A 136 20.26 -15.36 0.85
N LEU A 137 20.80 -16.40 0.22
CA LEU A 137 20.87 -16.47 -1.25
C LEU A 137 19.50 -16.50 -1.91
N SER A 138 18.53 -17.21 -1.32
CA SER A 138 17.16 -17.23 -1.82
C SER A 138 16.50 -15.85 -1.71
N LEU A 139 16.65 -15.18 -0.56
CA LEU A 139 16.12 -13.84 -0.34
C LEU A 139 16.74 -12.80 -1.29
N ARG A 140 18.02 -12.87 -1.57
CA ARG A 140 18.67 -11.99 -2.57
C ARG A 140 18.10 -12.17 -3.96
N ARG A 141 17.83 -13.42 -4.39
CA ARG A 141 17.19 -13.72 -5.68
C ARG A 141 15.74 -13.24 -5.72
N GLU A 142 15.00 -13.40 -4.63
CA GLU A 142 13.63 -12.91 -4.52
C GLU A 142 13.58 -11.37 -4.56
N LEU A 143 14.52 -10.73 -3.88
CA LEU A 143 14.68 -9.28 -3.91
C LEU A 143 14.98 -8.77 -5.33
N GLU A 144 15.93 -9.40 -6.03
CA GLU A 144 16.24 -9.09 -7.43
C GLU A 144 15.01 -9.30 -8.33
N ALA A 145 14.33 -10.44 -8.18
CA ALA A 145 13.13 -10.77 -8.94
C ALA A 145 11.96 -9.81 -8.68
N MET A 146 11.91 -9.16 -7.51
CA MET A 146 10.90 -8.16 -7.16
C MET A 146 11.26 -6.77 -7.71
N ILE A 147 12.53 -6.35 -7.60
CA ILE A 147 12.94 -4.99 -7.99
C ILE A 147 12.69 -4.70 -9.46
N LEU A 148 13.06 -5.61 -10.36
CA LEU A 148 12.93 -5.36 -11.80
C LEU A 148 11.47 -5.18 -12.25
N PRO A 149 10.51 -6.06 -11.91
CA PRO A 149 9.09 -5.82 -12.19
C PRO A 149 8.53 -4.57 -11.52
N PHE A 150 9.00 -4.26 -10.30
CA PHE A 150 8.59 -3.03 -9.60
C PHE A 150 9.01 -1.79 -10.39
N CYS A 151 10.27 -1.68 -10.77
CA CYS A 151 10.78 -0.55 -11.55
C CYS A 151 10.07 -0.43 -12.91
N LEU A 152 9.78 -1.56 -13.56
CA LEU A 152 9.04 -1.56 -14.83
C LEU A 152 7.60 -1.07 -14.65
N ALA A 153 6.93 -1.48 -13.57
CA ALA A 153 5.57 -1.03 -13.28
C ALA A 153 5.53 0.45 -12.89
N GLN A 154 6.52 0.92 -12.13
CA GLN A 154 6.67 2.33 -11.74
C GLN A 154 6.97 3.22 -12.95
N ASP A 155 7.87 2.81 -13.85
CA ASP A 155 8.13 3.52 -15.10
C ASP A 155 6.86 3.59 -15.98
N GLY A 156 6.11 2.49 -16.07
CA GLY A 156 4.84 2.42 -16.79
C GLY A 156 3.68 3.17 -16.13
N SER A 157 3.84 3.65 -14.88
CA SER A 157 2.82 4.47 -14.20
C SER A 157 2.86 5.93 -14.63
N VAL A 158 3.95 6.38 -15.25
CA VAL A 158 4.07 7.75 -15.77
C VAL A 158 3.30 7.88 -17.08
N CYS A 159 2.28 8.73 -17.10
CA CYS A 159 1.38 8.93 -18.25
C CYS A 159 0.79 7.61 -18.83
N PRO A 160 0.17 6.76 -18.00
CA PRO A 160 -0.27 5.43 -18.40
C PRO A 160 -1.49 5.48 -19.34
N GLU A 161 -1.72 4.37 -20.05
CA GLU A 161 -3.02 4.13 -20.69
C GLU A 161 -4.14 4.14 -19.62
N ARG A 162 -5.21 4.89 -19.87
CA ARG A 162 -6.32 5.11 -18.93
C ARG A 162 -7.28 3.93 -18.95
N SER A 163 -6.89 2.82 -18.30
CA SER A 163 -7.73 1.62 -18.18
C SER A 163 -7.58 0.93 -16.83
N GLN A 164 -8.64 0.24 -16.39
CA GLN A 164 -8.61 -0.54 -15.14
C GLN A 164 -7.61 -1.70 -15.21
N GLU A 165 -7.35 -2.25 -16.40
CA GLU A 165 -6.37 -3.32 -16.56
C GLU A 165 -4.95 -2.81 -16.29
N VAL A 166 -4.61 -1.62 -16.82
CA VAL A 166 -3.32 -0.97 -16.56
C VAL A 166 -3.21 -0.60 -15.08
N TYR A 167 -4.26 -0.02 -14.49
CA TYR A 167 -4.30 0.28 -13.07
C TYR A 167 -3.94 -0.94 -12.20
N TRP A 168 -4.67 -2.06 -12.36
CA TRP A 168 -4.39 -3.25 -11.55
C TRP A 168 -3.02 -3.85 -11.81
N ARG A 169 -2.55 -3.82 -13.06
CA ARG A 169 -1.19 -4.28 -13.40
C ARG A 169 -0.12 -3.42 -12.72
N THR A 170 -0.32 -2.11 -12.64
CA THR A 170 0.58 -1.19 -11.94
C THR A 170 0.57 -1.47 -10.45
N VAL A 171 -0.60 -1.54 -9.80
CA VAL A 171 -0.73 -1.87 -8.38
C VAL A 171 -0.07 -3.22 -8.04
N ASP A 172 -0.31 -4.24 -8.83
CA ASP A 172 0.28 -5.57 -8.62
C ASP A 172 1.81 -5.55 -8.79
N GLY A 173 2.30 -4.80 -9.78
CA GLY A 173 3.73 -4.68 -10.08
C GLY A 173 4.50 -3.84 -9.07
N THR A 174 3.89 -2.82 -8.50
CA THR A 174 4.50 -1.93 -7.49
C THR A 174 4.22 -2.43 -6.07
N THR A 175 3.23 -1.89 -5.40
CA THR A 175 2.87 -2.20 -4.01
C THR A 175 2.64 -3.70 -3.80
N GLY A 176 2.01 -4.38 -4.78
CA GLY A 176 1.74 -5.83 -4.74
C GLY A 176 3.01 -6.67 -4.67
N SER A 177 3.99 -6.39 -5.51
CA SER A 177 5.26 -7.11 -5.51
C SER A 177 6.05 -6.88 -4.20
N LEU A 178 6.01 -5.64 -3.68
CA LEU A 178 6.67 -5.28 -2.43
C LEU A 178 6.04 -5.99 -1.22
N PHE A 179 4.71 -6.04 -1.14
CA PHE A 179 4.00 -6.78 -0.08
C PHE A 179 4.23 -8.29 -0.18
N SER A 180 4.22 -8.84 -1.40
CA SER A 180 4.50 -10.26 -1.63
C SER A 180 5.91 -10.63 -1.18
N PHE A 181 6.90 -9.81 -1.51
CA PHE A 181 8.27 -9.97 -1.02
C PHE A 181 8.33 -9.85 0.50
N GLY A 182 7.68 -8.85 1.09
CA GLY A 182 7.66 -8.63 2.54
C GLY A 182 7.11 -9.82 3.33
N LEU A 183 6.01 -10.44 2.86
CA LEU A 183 5.45 -11.65 3.49
C LEU A 183 6.40 -12.86 3.34
N SER A 184 7.01 -13.04 2.16
CA SER A 184 8.02 -14.07 1.95
C SER A 184 9.23 -13.88 2.87
N LEU A 185 9.74 -12.65 2.94
CA LEU A 185 10.85 -12.25 3.79
C LEU A 185 10.57 -12.57 5.27
N GLY A 186 9.38 -12.20 5.76
CA GLY A 186 8.97 -12.47 7.13
C GLY A 186 8.89 -13.96 7.46
N ALA A 187 8.32 -14.77 6.57
CA ALA A 187 8.26 -16.21 6.76
C ALA A 187 9.67 -16.84 6.76
N ARG A 188 10.55 -16.40 5.86
CA ARG A 188 11.92 -16.92 5.78
C ARG A 188 12.81 -16.51 6.94
N ALA A 189 12.54 -15.35 7.52
CA ALA A 189 13.30 -14.86 8.67
C ALA A 189 13.09 -15.71 9.93
N VAL A 190 11.96 -16.43 10.06
CA VAL A 190 11.58 -17.07 11.33
C VAL A 190 11.44 -18.60 11.27
N CYS A 191 11.26 -19.20 10.10
CA CYS A 191 10.92 -20.63 9.98
C CYS A 191 12.09 -21.57 9.63
N GLY A 192 13.31 -21.09 9.53
CA GLY A 192 14.46 -21.92 9.19
C GLY A 192 14.25 -22.74 7.89
N PRO A 193 14.53 -24.05 7.87
CA PRO A 193 14.45 -24.89 6.67
C PRO A 193 13.03 -25.03 6.09
N GLU A 194 11.98 -24.91 6.91
CA GLU A 194 10.58 -25.01 6.48
C GLU A 194 10.05 -23.69 5.89
N SER A 195 10.84 -22.63 5.98
CA SER A 195 10.49 -21.27 5.55
C SER A 195 10.05 -21.19 4.09
N ALA A 196 10.65 -21.97 3.20
CA ALA A 196 10.34 -21.94 1.78
C ALA A 196 8.87 -22.29 1.49
N GLY A 197 8.29 -23.25 2.21
CA GLY A 197 6.90 -23.66 2.06
C GLY A 197 5.94 -22.56 2.47
N TRP A 198 6.18 -21.89 3.60
CA TRP A 198 5.35 -20.79 4.07
C TRP A 198 5.54 -19.52 3.24
N ALA A 199 6.77 -19.19 2.85
CA ALA A 199 7.05 -18.07 1.96
C ALA A 199 6.25 -18.16 0.64
N ALA A 200 6.26 -19.35 0.00
CA ALA A 200 5.50 -19.58 -1.23
C ALA A 200 3.98 -19.48 -1.04
N LYS A 201 3.45 -19.82 0.14
CA LYS A 201 2.02 -19.68 0.46
C LYS A 201 1.64 -18.24 0.80
N PHE A 202 2.49 -17.49 1.47
CA PHE A 202 2.19 -16.15 1.95
C PHE A 202 2.42 -15.06 0.90
N ALA A 203 3.42 -15.21 0.01
CA ALA A 203 3.71 -14.22 -1.00
C ALA A 203 2.47 -13.80 -1.84
N PRO A 204 1.62 -14.72 -2.33
CA PRO A 204 0.42 -14.33 -3.09
C PRO A 204 -0.58 -13.47 -2.28
N LEU A 205 -0.64 -13.64 -0.94
CA LEU A 205 -1.52 -12.83 -0.08
C LEU A 205 -1.12 -11.34 -0.09
N GLY A 206 0.14 -11.04 -0.42
CA GLY A 206 0.64 -9.67 -0.54
C GLY A 206 -0.12 -8.85 -1.57
N LEU A 207 -0.55 -9.46 -2.67
CA LEU A 207 -1.35 -8.77 -3.70
C LEU A 207 -2.69 -8.29 -3.14
N GLY A 208 -3.38 -9.13 -2.34
CA GLY A 208 -4.65 -8.77 -1.70
C GLY A 208 -4.49 -7.59 -0.74
N LEU A 209 -3.44 -7.61 0.10
CA LEU A 209 -3.13 -6.51 1.02
C LEU A 209 -2.81 -5.21 0.27
N ALA A 210 -2.00 -5.28 -0.78
CA ALA A 210 -1.60 -4.13 -1.58
C ALA A 210 -2.78 -3.48 -2.30
N ARG A 211 -3.65 -4.28 -2.90
CA ARG A 211 -4.86 -3.80 -3.57
C ARG A 211 -5.81 -3.10 -2.61
N LEU A 212 -5.95 -3.60 -1.37
CA LEU A 212 -6.75 -2.94 -0.33
C LEU A 212 -6.16 -1.60 0.06
N LEU A 213 -4.84 -1.54 0.29
CA LEU A 213 -4.16 -0.29 0.60
C LEU A 213 -4.39 0.73 -0.52
N GLN A 214 -4.10 0.35 -1.77
CA GLN A 214 -4.18 1.27 -2.90
C GLN A 214 -5.59 1.79 -3.13
N VAL A 215 -6.63 0.93 -3.12
CA VAL A 215 -8.01 1.40 -3.30
C VAL A 215 -8.46 2.32 -2.16
N ASN A 216 -8.01 2.06 -0.93
CA ASN A 216 -8.29 2.93 0.21
C ASN A 216 -7.61 4.30 0.07
N ASP A 217 -6.35 4.32 -0.35
CA ASP A 217 -5.60 5.56 -0.60
C ASP A 217 -6.24 6.32 -1.75
N ASP A 218 -6.49 5.70 -2.90
CA ASP A 218 -7.13 6.29 -4.07
C ASP A 218 -8.48 6.94 -3.74
N LEU A 219 -9.32 6.24 -2.96
CA LEU A 219 -10.62 6.77 -2.55
C LEU A 219 -10.47 7.98 -1.63
N THR A 220 -9.50 7.93 -0.73
CA THR A 220 -9.23 9.01 0.22
C THR A 220 -8.67 10.23 -0.51
N ASP A 221 -7.69 10.04 -1.39
CA ASP A 221 -6.99 11.11 -2.10
C ASP A 221 -7.89 11.78 -3.16
N ALA A 222 -8.78 11.02 -3.81
CA ALA A 222 -9.77 11.58 -4.71
C ALA A 222 -10.77 12.55 -4.04
N ILE A 223 -10.98 12.43 -2.72
CA ILE A 223 -11.98 13.27 -1.99
C ILE A 223 -11.30 14.40 -1.20
N LYS A 224 -9.98 14.32 -0.98
CA LYS A 224 -9.20 15.34 -0.29
C LYS A 224 -8.99 16.59 -1.13
N THR A 225 -8.22 17.50 -0.59
CA THR A 225 -7.92 18.83 -1.13
C THR A 225 -7.21 18.81 -2.49
N PRO A 226 -7.31 19.92 -3.26
CA PRO A 226 -6.85 20.05 -4.65
C PRO A 226 -5.35 19.88 -4.89
N GLU A 227 -4.54 19.68 -3.88
CA GLU A 227 -3.07 19.59 -3.97
C GLU A 227 -2.57 18.16 -4.23
N GLU A 228 -3.46 17.17 -4.29
CA GLU A 228 -3.07 15.77 -4.48
C GLU A 228 -2.67 15.50 -5.95
N PRO A 229 -1.52 14.84 -6.19
CA PRO A 229 -0.98 14.59 -7.55
C PRO A 229 -1.92 13.82 -8.48
N ASP A 230 -2.78 12.98 -7.92
CA ASP A 230 -3.76 12.18 -8.68
C ASP A 230 -4.69 13.00 -9.57
N TRP A 231 -4.96 14.25 -9.17
CA TRP A 231 -5.77 15.18 -9.93
C TRP A 231 -5.04 15.88 -11.09
N THR A 232 -3.77 15.59 -11.26
CA THR A 232 -2.99 16.07 -12.43
C THR A 232 -3.25 15.25 -13.69
N GLY A 233 -3.89 14.08 -13.58
CA GLY A 233 -4.07 13.14 -14.67
C GLY A 233 -2.79 12.41 -15.09
N ARG A 234 -1.69 12.56 -14.36
CA ARG A 234 -0.40 11.89 -14.65
C ARG A 234 -0.37 10.46 -14.16
N THR A 235 -0.96 10.19 -13.00
CA THR A 235 -1.04 8.86 -12.38
C THR A 235 -2.45 8.27 -12.51
N LEU A 236 -2.61 7.01 -12.14
CA LEU A 236 -3.91 6.34 -12.12
C LEU A 236 -4.41 6.26 -10.68
N ASN A 237 -5.53 6.92 -10.42
CA ASN A 237 -6.35 6.74 -9.23
C ASN A 237 -7.66 6.05 -9.65
N LEU A 238 -8.04 4.96 -8.99
CA LEU A 238 -9.19 4.13 -9.39
C LEU A 238 -10.51 4.91 -9.42
N THR A 239 -10.70 5.82 -8.46
CA THR A 239 -11.93 6.62 -8.35
C THR A 239 -12.02 7.64 -9.48
N ILE A 240 -10.94 8.35 -9.76
CA ILE A 240 -10.83 9.32 -10.84
C ILE A 240 -10.95 8.62 -12.20
N LEU A 241 -10.25 7.49 -12.37
CA LEU A 241 -10.29 6.68 -13.58
C LEU A 241 -11.71 6.21 -13.92
N TYR A 242 -12.50 5.82 -12.91
CA TYR A 242 -13.89 5.45 -13.15
C TYR A 242 -14.72 6.63 -13.66
N ALA A 243 -14.64 7.81 -13.05
CA ALA A 243 -15.34 9.00 -13.50
C ALA A 243 -14.92 9.43 -14.93
N GLU A 244 -13.65 9.22 -15.26
CA GLU A 244 -13.12 9.51 -16.59
C GLU A 244 -13.61 8.54 -17.67
N THR A 245 -13.80 7.26 -17.35
CA THR A 245 -13.97 6.19 -18.35
C THR A 245 -15.37 5.58 -18.39
N ALA A 246 -16.13 5.63 -17.29
CA ALA A 246 -17.49 5.11 -17.24
C ALA A 246 -18.48 5.94 -18.04
N ASP A 247 -19.57 5.33 -18.46
CA ASP A 247 -20.63 6.03 -19.18
C ASP A 247 -21.57 6.77 -18.22
N HIS A 248 -21.43 8.10 -18.15
CA HIS A 248 -22.28 8.98 -17.37
C HIS A 248 -22.39 10.38 -18.02
N PRO A 249 -23.45 11.18 -17.70
CA PRO A 249 -23.76 12.43 -18.42
C PRO A 249 -22.63 13.47 -18.37
N GLU A 250 -21.82 13.49 -17.34
CA GLU A 250 -20.77 14.51 -17.10
C GLU A 250 -19.36 14.03 -17.47
N ARG A 251 -19.22 12.84 -18.11
CA ARG A 251 -17.93 12.26 -18.44
C ARG A 251 -17.03 13.17 -19.25
N GLU A 252 -17.56 13.77 -20.32
CA GLU A 252 -16.75 14.60 -21.22
C GLU A 252 -16.28 15.87 -20.50
N VAL A 253 -17.13 16.50 -19.68
CA VAL A 253 -16.77 17.68 -18.88
C VAL A 253 -15.69 17.31 -17.85
N PHE A 254 -15.83 16.17 -17.19
CA PHE A 254 -14.84 15.68 -16.23
C PHE A 254 -13.47 15.45 -16.89
N ARG A 255 -13.45 14.78 -18.05
CA ARG A 255 -12.22 14.51 -18.81
C ARG A 255 -11.54 15.79 -19.28
N GLU A 256 -12.30 16.72 -19.84
CA GLU A 256 -11.78 17.99 -20.32
C GLU A 256 -11.08 18.75 -19.19
N ARG A 257 -11.73 18.91 -18.03
CA ARG A 257 -11.17 19.61 -16.87
C ARG A 257 -9.97 18.91 -16.25
N LEU A 258 -9.97 17.58 -16.22
CA LEU A 258 -8.85 16.81 -15.69
C LEU A 258 -7.59 17.00 -16.55
N HIS A 259 -7.73 17.07 -17.88
CA HIS A 259 -6.59 17.11 -18.79
C HIS A 259 -6.15 18.52 -19.22
N ASP A 260 -7.00 19.52 -19.09
CA ASP A 260 -6.63 20.92 -19.39
C ASP A 260 -6.05 21.65 -18.16
N GLY A 261 -5.98 20.98 -17.00
CA GLY A 261 -5.44 21.53 -15.77
C GLY A 261 -6.40 22.47 -15.01
N THR A 262 -7.67 22.54 -15.41
CA THR A 262 -8.68 23.37 -14.71
C THR A 262 -9.36 22.66 -13.53
N ALA A 263 -9.11 21.36 -13.35
CA ALA A 263 -9.67 20.55 -12.25
C ALA A 263 -9.48 21.23 -10.87
N PHE A 264 -8.30 21.78 -10.62
CA PHE A 264 -8.00 22.45 -9.34
C PHE A 264 -8.80 23.72 -9.10
N ALA A 265 -9.16 24.48 -10.15
CA ALA A 265 -9.95 25.68 -10.03
C ALA A 265 -11.44 25.39 -9.70
N GLU A 266 -11.91 24.19 -10.00
CA GLU A 266 -13.30 23.76 -9.86
C GLU A 266 -13.41 22.46 -9.03
N MET A 267 -12.53 22.27 -8.04
CA MET A 267 -12.38 21.01 -7.30
C MET A 267 -13.66 20.54 -6.60
N GLU A 268 -14.45 21.45 -6.04
CA GLU A 268 -15.74 21.09 -5.42
C GLU A 268 -16.67 20.44 -6.44
N GLU A 269 -16.76 21.02 -7.65
CA GLU A 269 -17.57 20.46 -8.73
C GLU A 269 -17.01 19.12 -9.23
N MET A 270 -15.67 18.99 -9.32
CA MET A 270 -15.03 17.74 -9.72
C MET A 270 -15.31 16.62 -8.71
N ILE A 271 -15.23 16.91 -7.41
CA ILE A 271 -15.59 15.96 -6.35
C ILE A 271 -17.08 15.61 -6.41
N ASP A 272 -17.96 16.59 -6.64
CA ASP A 272 -19.40 16.35 -6.81
C ASP A 272 -19.68 15.42 -8.01
N ILE A 273 -18.93 15.55 -9.10
CA ILE A 273 -19.02 14.62 -10.25
C ILE A 273 -18.60 13.21 -9.83
N LEU A 274 -17.57 13.02 -8.98
CA LEU A 274 -17.22 11.67 -8.48
C LEU A 274 -18.39 11.00 -7.76
N PHE A 275 -19.16 11.77 -6.98
CA PHE A 275 -20.36 11.23 -6.32
C PHE A 275 -21.50 10.96 -7.31
N ARG A 276 -21.83 11.91 -8.19
CA ARG A 276 -22.95 11.80 -9.15
C ARG A 276 -22.71 10.73 -10.22
N SER A 277 -21.46 10.53 -10.66
CA SER A 277 -21.07 9.49 -11.62
C SER A 277 -21.09 8.08 -11.03
N GLY A 278 -21.14 7.96 -9.70
CA GLY A 278 -21.02 6.68 -9.00
C GLY A 278 -19.57 6.19 -8.79
N ALA A 279 -18.57 7.01 -9.07
CA ALA A 279 -17.15 6.64 -8.92
C ALA A 279 -16.80 6.25 -7.48
N VAL A 280 -17.28 7.05 -6.50
CA VAL A 280 -17.08 6.74 -5.06
C VAL A 280 -17.72 5.41 -4.70
N SER A 281 -18.95 5.15 -5.19
CA SER A 281 -19.65 3.87 -4.95
C SER A 281 -18.90 2.69 -5.58
N PHE A 282 -18.37 2.87 -6.79
CA PHE A 282 -17.57 1.85 -7.49
C PHE A 282 -16.31 1.50 -6.71
N SER A 283 -15.52 2.49 -6.28
CA SER A 283 -14.29 2.27 -5.50
C SER A 283 -14.59 1.63 -4.15
N THR A 284 -15.67 2.05 -3.48
CA THR A 284 -16.14 1.43 -2.24
C THR A 284 -16.50 -0.06 -2.42
N LEU A 285 -17.26 -0.39 -3.46
CA LEU A 285 -17.60 -1.79 -3.77
C LEU A 285 -16.37 -2.59 -4.16
N SER A 286 -15.43 -1.97 -4.89
CA SER A 286 -14.14 -2.59 -5.22
C SER A 286 -13.34 -2.91 -3.95
N LEU A 287 -13.28 -1.98 -2.99
CA LEU A 287 -12.61 -2.19 -1.70
C LEU A 287 -13.21 -3.36 -0.93
N ILE A 288 -14.55 -3.40 -0.80
CA ILE A 288 -15.25 -4.49 -0.10
C ILE A 288 -15.01 -5.83 -0.81
N SER A 289 -15.07 -5.86 -2.14
CA SER A 289 -14.79 -7.05 -2.94
C SER A 289 -13.36 -7.57 -2.74
N GLN A 290 -12.36 -6.69 -2.78
CA GLN A 290 -10.96 -7.06 -2.52
C GLN A 290 -10.77 -7.56 -1.08
N TYR A 291 -11.44 -6.95 -0.10
CA TYR A 291 -11.41 -7.43 1.30
C TYR A 291 -11.94 -8.86 1.42
N GLN A 292 -13.13 -9.14 0.86
CA GLN A 292 -13.74 -10.47 0.92
C GLN A 292 -12.88 -11.52 0.22
N LYS A 293 -12.28 -11.15 -0.93
CA LYS A 293 -11.35 -12.01 -1.67
C LYS A 293 -10.10 -12.30 -0.85
N ALA A 294 -9.47 -11.28 -0.25
CA ALA A 294 -8.29 -11.46 0.57
C ALA A 294 -8.57 -12.32 1.81
N CYS A 295 -9.73 -12.15 2.48
CA CYS A 295 -10.16 -13.01 3.57
C CYS A 295 -10.29 -14.49 3.14
N ALA A 296 -10.86 -14.74 1.96
CA ALA A 296 -11.00 -16.11 1.42
C ALA A 296 -9.62 -16.72 1.08
N GLU A 297 -8.70 -15.93 0.55
CA GLU A 297 -7.33 -16.36 0.26
C GLU A 297 -6.56 -16.71 1.54
N VAL A 298 -6.66 -15.89 2.60
CA VAL A 298 -6.08 -16.21 3.92
C VAL A 298 -6.66 -17.51 4.49
N ALA A 299 -7.97 -17.68 4.41
CA ALA A 299 -8.64 -18.91 4.86
C ALA A 299 -8.18 -20.15 4.06
N ALA A 300 -7.96 -20.03 2.76
CA ALA A 300 -7.45 -21.11 1.89
C ALA A 300 -6.00 -21.49 2.20
N VAL A 301 -5.16 -20.54 2.56
CA VAL A 301 -3.77 -20.78 2.99
C VAL A 301 -3.73 -21.48 4.36
N ALA A 302 -4.71 -21.21 5.23
CA ALA A 302 -4.83 -21.76 6.58
C ALA A 302 -3.54 -21.64 7.40
N PRO A 303 -3.04 -20.40 7.67
CA PRO A 303 -1.87 -20.22 8.50
C PRO A 303 -2.12 -20.75 9.92
N PRO A 304 -1.07 -21.08 10.71
CA PRO A 304 -1.21 -21.49 12.11
C PRO A 304 -2.02 -20.50 12.97
N ASP A 305 -1.88 -19.20 12.72
CA ASP A 305 -2.69 -18.12 13.28
C ASP A 305 -3.09 -17.14 12.16
N SER A 306 -4.39 -17.04 11.84
CA SER A 306 -4.90 -16.09 10.83
C SER A 306 -5.07 -14.67 11.38
N THR A 307 -5.05 -14.48 12.70
CA THR A 307 -5.36 -13.20 13.37
C THR A 307 -4.50 -12.02 12.86
N PRO A 308 -3.19 -12.15 12.61
CA PRO A 308 -2.39 -11.05 12.08
C PRO A 308 -2.87 -10.58 10.69
N PHE A 309 -3.24 -11.50 9.82
CA PHE A 309 -3.81 -11.16 8.50
C PHE A 309 -5.18 -10.50 8.64
N GLU A 310 -6.09 -11.07 9.43
CA GLU A 310 -7.44 -10.53 9.64
C GLU A 310 -7.41 -9.10 10.21
N LYS A 311 -6.53 -8.86 11.20
CA LYS A 311 -6.34 -7.52 11.76
C LYS A 311 -5.78 -6.54 10.74
N THR A 312 -4.81 -6.97 9.92
CA THR A 312 -4.26 -6.13 8.85
C THR A 312 -5.32 -5.77 7.82
N LEU A 313 -6.08 -6.76 7.35
CA LEU A 313 -7.17 -6.54 6.38
C LEU A 313 -8.20 -5.54 6.90
N LYS A 314 -8.64 -5.70 8.15
CA LYS A 314 -9.56 -4.75 8.80
C LYS A 314 -8.96 -3.35 8.94
N HIS A 315 -7.68 -3.27 9.29
CA HIS A 315 -6.97 -2.01 9.44
C HIS A 315 -6.88 -1.24 8.11
N LEU A 316 -6.57 -1.94 7.02
CA LEU A 316 -6.44 -1.34 5.69
C LEU A 316 -7.76 -0.81 5.11
N VAL A 317 -8.91 -1.33 5.51
CA VAL A 317 -10.22 -0.85 5.03
C VAL A 317 -10.90 0.13 6.00
N ALA A 318 -10.40 0.24 7.23
CA ALA A 318 -11.04 1.02 8.30
C ALA A 318 -11.28 2.49 7.94
N PRO A 319 -10.35 3.24 7.29
CA PRO A 319 -10.61 4.64 6.96
C PRO A 319 -11.81 4.85 6.04
N SER A 320 -11.95 4.04 4.99
CA SER A 320 -13.07 4.12 4.05
C SER A 320 -14.38 3.65 4.67
N LEU A 321 -14.33 2.59 5.51
CA LEU A 321 -15.52 2.11 6.21
C LEU A 321 -16.04 3.13 7.22
N PHE A 322 -15.15 3.86 7.87
CA PHE A 322 -15.54 4.95 8.76
C PHE A 322 -16.32 6.04 8.01
N LEU A 323 -15.87 6.43 6.82
CA LEU A 323 -16.61 7.39 5.99
C LEU A 323 -18.00 6.86 5.62
N LEU A 324 -18.12 5.59 5.30
CA LEU A 324 -19.43 4.98 5.01
C LEU A 324 -20.35 4.97 6.24
N GLU A 325 -19.83 4.64 7.41
CA GLU A 325 -20.57 4.65 8.68
C GLU A 325 -21.11 6.06 9.00
N GLU A 326 -20.29 7.09 8.82
CA GLU A 326 -20.68 8.48 9.02
C GLU A 326 -21.78 8.94 8.05
N VAL A 327 -21.70 8.51 6.79
CA VAL A 327 -22.65 8.93 5.74
C VAL A 327 -23.98 8.17 5.82
N THR A 328 -23.93 6.89 6.15
CA THR A 328 -25.12 6.01 6.04
C THR A 328 -25.76 5.66 7.39
N GLY A 329 -25.02 5.80 8.48
CA GLY A 329 -25.43 5.36 9.82
C GLY A 329 -25.43 3.84 10.04
N GLU A 330 -24.97 3.04 9.05
CA GLU A 330 -24.85 1.60 9.14
C GLU A 330 -23.45 1.21 9.64
N ALA A 331 -23.37 0.17 10.48
CA ALA A 331 -22.09 -0.27 11.04
C ALA A 331 -21.13 -0.81 9.96
N ALA A 332 -19.83 -0.55 10.10
CA ALA A 332 -18.78 -0.98 9.19
C ALA A 332 -18.83 -2.48 8.85
N ASP A 333 -19.07 -3.34 9.84
CA ASP A 333 -19.16 -4.80 9.66
C ASP A 333 -20.31 -5.23 8.71
N HIS A 334 -21.36 -4.40 8.58
CA HIS A 334 -22.45 -4.64 7.62
C HIS A 334 -21.91 -4.64 6.18
N TYR A 335 -21.04 -3.69 5.84
CA TYR A 335 -20.46 -3.59 4.50
C TYR A 335 -19.49 -4.73 4.22
N LEU A 336 -18.66 -5.13 5.19
CA LEU A 336 -17.68 -6.20 5.02
C LEU A 336 -18.30 -7.57 4.75
N THR A 337 -19.55 -7.78 5.19
CA THR A 337 -20.31 -9.03 5.01
C THR A 337 -21.36 -8.95 3.91
N MET A 338 -21.45 -7.83 3.18
CA MET A 338 -22.46 -7.60 2.14
C MET A 338 -22.30 -8.57 0.98
N ASP A 339 -23.42 -9.18 0.54
CA ASP A 339 -23.47 -9.93 -0.71
C ASP A 339 -23.51 -8.94 -1.89
N ILE A 340 -22.31 -8.63 -2.44
CA ILE A 340 -22.16 -7.66 -3.53
C ILE A 340 -22.98 -8.05 -4.78
N PRO A 341 -22.96 -9.30 -5.29
CA PRO A 341 -23.82 -9.73 -6.38
C PRO A 341 -25.31 -9.46 -6.14
N ALA A 342 -25.82 -9.84 -4.98
CA ALA A 342 -27.22 -9.62 -4.61
C ALA A 342 -27.54 -8.11 -4.48
N PHE A 343 -26.61 -7.32 -3.94
CA PHE A 343 -26.74 -5.86 -3.87
C PHE A 343 -26.84 -5.23 -5.25
N LEU A 344 -25.95 -5.57 -6.17
CA LEU A 344 -25.95 -5.04 -7.55
C LEU A 344 -27.20 -5.47 -8.32
N GLU A 345 -27.68 -6.70 -8.15
CA GLU A 345 -28.94 -7.15 -8.74
C GLU A 345 -30.12 -6.33 -8.25
N LYS A 346 -30.18 -6.07 -6.94
CA LYS A 346 -31.23 -5.24 -6.32
C LYS A 346 -31.16 -3.81 -6.85
N ALA A 347 -29.97 -3.18 -6.90
CA ALA A 347 -29.79 -1.82 -7.42
C ALA A 347 -30.26 -1.72 -8.87
N SER A 348 -29.89 -2.66 -9.73
CA SER A 348 -30.32 -2.70 -11.15
C SER A 348 -31.83 -2.87 -11.35
N ARG A 349 -32.53 -3.49 -10.40
CA ARG A 349 -34.01 -3.59 -10.41
C ARG A 349 -34.65 -2.25 -10.05
N PHE A 350 -34.10 -1.49 -9.11
CA PHE A 350 -34.59 -0.16 -8.75
C PHE A 350 -34.45 0.83 -9.92
N GLU A 351 -33.31 0.85 -10.61
CA GLU A 351 -33.11 1.71 -11.79
C GLU A 351 -34.09 1.39 -12.92
N ARG A 352 -34.42 0.11 -13.15
CA ARG A 352 -35.43 -0.30 -14.15
C ARG A 352 -36.86 0.04 -13.75
N ALA A 353 -37.16 0.14 -12.48
CA ALA A 353 -38.48 0.52 -11.97
C ALA A 353 -38.68 2.05 -11.92
N ALA A 354 -37.60 2.82 -11.90
CA ALA A 354 -37.62 4.28 -11.89
C ALA A 354 -37.65 4.93 -13.30
N ARG A 355 -37.45 4.14 -14.36
CA ARG A 355 -37.60 4.50 -15.77
C ARG A 355 -39.00 4.13 -16.25
#